data_2e1a887a4a363c8b266a3071272d05c3
#
_entry.id   2e1a887a4a363c8b266a3071272d05c3
#
_cell.length_a   1.000
_cell.length_b   1.000
_cell.length_c   1.000
_cell.angle_alpha   90.00
_cell.angle_beta   90.00
_cell.angle_gamma   90.00
#
_symmetry.space_group_name_H-M   'P 1'
#
loop_
_entity.id
_entity.type
_entity.pdbx_description
1 polymer ?
#
loop_
_entity_poly.entity_id
_entity_poly.type
_entity_poly.pdbx_seq_one_letter_code
_entity_poly.pdbx_strand_id
1 'polypeptide(L)'
;MLFGHDSCKLYFVSKIIGIDLGTSNSCMAVMEAGDAKVIPNAEGVRTTPSIVAFSKNGERLVGQAAKRQAVTNPENTIFSAKRLIGRKFTEIKDEIRTLPYKVIEGKNGAAVIECEIEGKTETFMSEQIAS
;
A
#
# COMPACT_ATOMS: atom_id res chain seq x y z
N MET A 1 44.06 -8.64 38.68
CA MET A 1 43.35 -9.02 37.44
C MET A 1 41.97 -8.40 37.51
N LEU A 2 41.80 -7.31 36.84
CA LEU A 2 40.50 -6.62 36.72
C LEU A 2 39.83 -7.13 35.48
N PHE A 3 38.85 -8.02 35.63
CA PHE A 3 37.91 -8.30 34.55
C PHE A 3 36.91 -7.16 34.53
N GLY A 4 37.11 -6.24 33.59
CA GLY A 4 36.11 -5.23 33.26
C GLY A 4 34.85 -5.95 32.78
N HIS A 5 33.81 -5.87 33.56
CA HIS A 5 32.47 -6.16 33.08
C HIS A 5 32.07 -5.03 32.14
N ASP A 6 32.44 -5.14 30.88
CA ASP A 6 31.76 -4.40 29.81
C ASP A 6 30.35 -4.97 29.76
N SER A 7 29.48 -4.37 30.56
CA SER A 7 28.03 -4.46 30.35
C SER A 7 27.74 -3.90 28.98
N CYS A 8 27.65 -4.78 28.00
CA CYS A 8 27.11 -4.46 26.72
C CYS A 8 25.64 -4.00 26.93
N LYS A 9 25.48 -2.72 27.23
CA LYS A 9 24.16 -2.10 27.21
C LYS A 9 23.70 -2.11 25.78
N LEU A 10 22.89 -3.11 25.43
CA LEU A 10 22.05 -3.09 24.23
C LEU A 10 21.12 -1.88 24.34
N TYR A 11 21.56 -0.77 23.80
CA TYR A 11 20.67 0.35 23.56
C TYR A 11 19.76 -0.07 22.42
N PHE A 12 18.53 -0.45 22.73
CA PHE A 12 17.47 -0.48 21.75
C PHE A 12 17.21 0.96 21.28
N VAL A 13 17.90 1.36 20.25
CA VAL A 13 17.58 2.60 19.56
C VAL A 13 16.35 2.31 18.73
N SER A 14 15.19 2.70 19.23
CA SER A 14 13.97 2.69 18.43
C SER A 14 14.14 3.70 17.29
N LYS A 15 14.15 3.20 16.05
CA LYS A 15 14.18 4.06 14.87
C LYS A 15 12.78 4.57 14.56
N ILE A 16 12.65 5.86 14.33
CA ILE A 16 11.40 6.47 13.85
C ILE A 16 11.39 6.36 12.34
N ILE A 17 10.32 5.79 11.80
CA ILE A 17 10.09 5.69 10.36
C ILE A 17 8.96 6.66 10.00
N GLY A 18 9.23 7.53 9.03
CA GLY A 18 8.22 8.36 8.38
C GLY A 18 7.74 7.72 7.09
N ILE A 19 6.45 7.73 6.87
CA ILE A 19 5.83 7.20 5.63
C ILE A 19 5.01 8.32 4.99
N ASP A 20 5.36 8.66 3.76
CA ASP A 20 4.52 9.48 2.88
C ASP A 20 3.69 8.53 2.01
N LEU A 21 2.43 8.37 2.38
CA LEU A 21 1.48 7.54 1.66
C LEU A 21 0.76 8.39 0.61
N GLY A 22 1.39 8.54 -0.56
CA GLY A 22 0.84 9.32 -1.66
C GLY A 22 -0.24 8.58 -2.46
N THR A 23 -1.04 9.32 -3.20
CA THR A 23 -2.08 8.76 -4.08
C THR A 23 -1.47 7.93 -5.22
N SER A 24 -0.38 8.39 -5.79
CA SER A 24 0.30 7.74 -6.93
C SER A 24 1.57 7.02 -6.53
N ASN A 25 2.35 7.58 -5.60
CA ASN A 25 3.60 7.01 -5.12
C ASN A 25 3.73 7.17 -3.61
N SER A 26 4.35 6.20 -2.98
CA SER A 26 4.66 6.21 -1.55
C SER A 26 6.17 6.21 -1.31
N CYS A 27 6.61 6.75 -0.19
CA CYS A 27 8.01 6.85 0.19
C CYS A 27 8.16 6.60 1.68
N MET A 28 9.25 5.96 2.08
CA MET A 28 9.62 5.79 3.48
C MET A 28 10.97 6.42 3.77
N ALA A 29 11.11 7.00 4.94
CA ALA A 29 12.37 7.54 5.42
C ALA A 29 12.60 7.19 6.89
N VAL A 30 13.87 7.13 7.28
CA VAL A 30 14.30 6.92 8.65
C VAL A 30 15.19 8.08 9.09
N MET A 31 15.12 8.44 10.37
CA MET A 31 16.05 9.40 10.95
C MET A 31 17.36 8.69 11.31
N GLU A 32 18.47 9.16 10.75
CA GLU A 32 19.83 8.72 11.09
C GLU A 32 20.72 9.94 11.35
N ALA A 33 21.34 9.97 12.52
CA ALA A 33 22.27 11.05 12.92
C ALA A 33 21.73 12.48 12.72
N GLY A 34 20.42 12.67 12.92
CA GLY A 34 19.75 13.97 12.77
C GLY A 34 19.25 14.29 11.36
N ASP A 35 19.53 13.43 10.39
CA ASP A 35 19.09 13.60 8.99
C ASP A 35 18.07 12.55 8.59
N ALA A 36 17.09 12.96 7.78
CA ALA A 36 16.12 12.05 7.19
C ALA A 36 16.73 11.37 5.96
N LYS A 37 16.78 10.04 5.98
CA LYS A 37 17.27 9.23 4.86
C LYS A 37 16.13 8.39 4.29
N VAL A 38 15.91 8.48 2.99
CA VAL A 38 14.93 7.67 2.28
C VAL A 38 15.39 6.21 2.26
N ILE A 39 14.49 5.31 2.61
CA ILE A 39 14.72 3.87 2.57
C ILE A 39 14.35 3.37 1.18
N PRO A 40 15.29 2.79 0.41
CA PRO A 40 14.97 2.12 -0.85
C PRO A 40 14.04 0.93 -0.63
N ASN A 41 13.13 0.70 -1.59
CA ASN A 41 12.29 -0.50 -1.58
C ASN A 41 13.10 -1.76 -1.98
N ALA A 42 12.44 -2.92 -2.02
CA ALA A 42 13.07 -4.19 -2.39
C ALA A 42 13.72 -4.19 -3.79
N GLU A 43 13.32 -3.28 -4.68
CA GLU A 43 13.87 -3.10 -6.02
C GLU A 43 15.00 -2.05 -6.07
N GLY A 44 15.39 -1.49 -4.93
CA GLY A 44 16.41 -0.44 -4.82
C GLY A 44 15.94 0.95 -5.24
N VAL A 45 14.65 1.17 -5.41
CA VAL A 45 14.06 2.45 -5.81
C VAL A 45 13.54 3.21 -4.60
N ARG A 46 13.69 4.52 -4.60
CA ARG A 46 13.32 5.39 -3.47
C ARG A 46 11.82 5.65 -3.32
N THR A 47 11.06 5.46 -4.38
CA THR A 47 9.60 5.58 -4.37
C THR A 47 8.96 4.28 -4.79
N THR A 48 7.80 3.97 -4.21
CA THR A 48 7.03 2.78 -4.53
C THR A 48 5.69 3.22 -5.12
N PRO A 49 5.30 2.75 -6.30
CA PRO A 49 3.96 3.01 -6.83
C PRO A 49 2.90 2.58 -5.82
N SER A 50 1.93 3.46 -5.54
CA SER A 50 0.80 3.17 -4.64
C SER A 50 -0.23 2.31 -5.38
N ILE A 51 0.18 1.09 -5.73
CA ILE A 51 -0.60 0.12 -6.50
C ILE A 51 -0.54 -1.23 -5.79
N VAL A 52 -1.69 -1.86 -5.63
CA VAL A 52 -1.83 -3.21 -5.10
C VAL A 52 -2.56 -4.06 -6.13
N ALA A 53 -2.08 -5.26 -6.38
CA ALA A 53 -2.74 -6.21 -7.25
C ALA A 53 -2.87 -7.58 -6.60
N PHE A 54 -3.89 -8.31 -7.01
CA PHE A 54 -4.07 -9.71 -6.65
C PHE A 54 -3.87 -10.56 -7.90
N SER A 55 -2.89 -11.47 -7.85
CA SER A 55 -2.64 -12.38 -8.94
C SER A 55 -3.74 -13.43 -9.03
N LYS A 56 -3.79 -14.15 -10.15
CA LYS A 56 -4.72 -15.28 -10.33
C LYS A 56 -4.55 -16.38 -9.28
N ASN A 57 -3.36 -16.48 -8.69
CA ASN A 57 -3.01 -17.45 -7.66
C ASN A 57 -3.25 -16.93 -6.23
N GLY A 58 -3.92 -15.79 -6.07
CA GLY A 58 -4.21 -15.18 -4.78
C GLY A 58 -3.02 -14.43 -4.14
N GLU A 59 -1.89 -14.30 -4.83
CA GLU A 59 -0.73 -13.56 -4.33
C GLU A 59 -1.00 -12.06 -4.36
N ARG A 60 -0.68 -11.38 -3.26
CA ARG A 60 -0.75 -9.93 -3.18
C ARG A 60 0.55 -9.32 -3.69
N LEU A 61 0.45 -8.49 -4.70
CA LEU A 61 1.55 -7.73 -5.27
C LEU A 61 1.43 -6.26 -4.91
N VAL A 62 2.56 -5.60 -4.67
CA VAL A 62 2.60 -4.19 -4.30
C VAL A 62 3.64 -3.45 -5.15
N GLY A 63 3.38 -2.19 -5.44
CA GLY A 63 4.32 -1.31 -6.10
C GLY A 63 4.56 -1.69 -7.57
N GLN A 64 5.81 -1.77 -7.97
CA GLN A 64 6.19 -2.00 -9.36
C GLN A 64 5.73 -3.38 -9.88
N ALA A 65 5.74 -4.40 -9.04
CA ALA A 65 5.22 -5.72 -9.40
C ALA A 65 3.72 -5.67 -9.73
N ALA A 66 2.93 -4.98 -8.91
CA ALA A 66 1.52 -4.74 -9.17
C ALA A 66 1.29 -3.91 -10.45
N LYS A 67 2.10 -2.87 -10.65
CA LYS A 67 2.02 -2.02 -11.85
C LYS A 67 2.27 -2.80 -13.14
N ARG A 68 3.24 -3.72 -13.14
CA ARG A 68 3.50 -4.58 -14.31
C ARG A 68 2.30 -5.46 -14.67
N GLN A 69 1.51 -5.87 -13.70
CA GLN A 69 0.34 -6.72 -13.90
C GLN A 69 -0.89 -5.95 -14.39
N ALA A 70 -0.89 -4.62 -14.33
CA ALA A 70 -2.04 -3.79 -14.69
C ALA A 70 -2.53 -4.01 -16.12
N VAL A 71 -1.65 -4.34 -17.05
CA VAL A 71 -1.99 -4.59 -18.47
C VAL A 71 -2.71 -5.94 -18.66
N THR A 72 -2.30 -6.97 -17.93
CA THR A 72 -2.81 -8.34 -18.08
C THR A 72 -3.94 -8.66 -17.12
N ASN A 73 -4.05 -7.93 -16.01
CA ASN A 73 -5.04 -8.15 -14.97
C ASN A 73 -5.53 -6.82 -14.37
N PRO A 74 -6.12 -5.94 -15.19
CA PRO A 74 -6.53 -4.61 -14.74
C PRO A 74 -7.64 -4.64 -13.68
N GLU A 75 -8.51 -5.63 -13.74
CA GLU A 75 -9.66 -5.77 -12.83
C GLU A 75 -9.25 -6.02 -11.38
N ASN A 76 -8.09 -6.65 -11.16
CA ASN A 76 -7.52 -6.93 -9.85
C ASN A 76 -6.27 -6.09 -9.55
N THR A 77 -6.08 -4.99 -10.26
CA THR A 77 -4.98 -4.04 -10.03
C THR A 77 -5.55 -2.69 -9.61
N ILE A 78 -5.37 -2.38 -8.32
CA ILE A 78 -5.97 -1.22 -7.68
C ILE A 78 -4.93 -0.12 -7.55
N PHE A 79 -5.22 1.02 -8.13
CA PHE A 79 -4.44 2.25 -8.02
C PHE A 79 -5.34 3.41 -7.60
N SER A 80 -4.75 4.49 -7.11
CA SER A 80 -5.49 5.67 -6.62
C SER A 80 -6.56 5.37 -5.57
N ALA A 81 -6.42 4.28 -4.81
CA ALA A 81 -7.36 3.88 -3.77
C ALA A 81 -7.59 4.98 -2.74
N LYS A 82 -6.58 5.82 -2.49
CA LYS A 82 -6.68 6.95 -1.56
C LYS A 82 -7.78 7.95 -1.92
N ARG A 83 -8.14 8.07 -3.21
CA ARG A 83 -9.26 8.92 -3.65
C ARG A 83 -10.63 8.42 -3.20
N LEU A 84 -10.73 7.15 -2.85
CA LEU A 84 -11.98 6.52 -2.41
C LEU A 84 -12.15 6.56 -0.90
N ILE A 85 -11.08 6.85 -0.15
CA ILE A 85 -11.11 6.86 1.32
C ILE A 85 -12.11 7.90 1.83
N GLY A 86 -13.02 7.45 2.70
CA GLY A 86 -14.02 8.31 3.31
C GLY A 86 -15.12 8.80 2.37
N ARG A 87 -15.14 8.35 1.12
CA ARG A 87 -16.14 8.76 0.13
C ARG A 87 -17.30 7.76 0.07
N LYS A 88 -18.49 8.28 -0.14
CA LYS A 88 -19.68 7.46 -0.41
C LYS A 88 -19.73 7.07 -1.88
N PHE A 89 -20.24 5.88 -2.15
CA PHE A 89 -20.39 5.38 -3.52
C PHE A 89 -21.17 6.35 -4.42
N THR A 90 -22.20 6.99 -3.88
CA THR A 90 -23.03 7.94 -4.61
C THR A 90 -22.27 9.20 -5.03
N GLU A 91 -21.24 9.60 -4.27
CA GLU A 91 -20.45 10.82 -4.54
C GLU A 91 -19.42 10.63 -5.67
N ILE A 92 -19.04 9.39 -5.94
CA ILE A 92 -17.92 9.06 -6.84
C ILE A 92 -18.35 8.26 -8.08
N LYS A 93 -19.64 8.22 -8.38
CA LYS A 93 -20.19 7.43 -9.51
C LYS A 93 -19.52 7.73 -10.86
N ASP A 94 -19.19 8.98 -11.11
CA ASP A 94 -18.56 9.37 -12.38
C ASP A 94 -17.07 8.98 -12.40
N GLU A 95 -16.39 9.09 -11.27
CA GLU A 95 -14.99 8.65 -11.14
C GLU A 95 -14.85 7.14 -11.30
N ILE A 96 -15.78 6.37 -10.73
CA ILE A 96 -15.80 4.90 -10.79
C ILE A 96 -15.87 4.38 -12.24
N ARG A 97 -16.58 5.06 -13.11
CA ARG A 97 -16.75 4.64 -14.51
C ARG A 97 -15.44 4.64 -15.31
N THR A 98 -14.44 5.39 -14.84
CA THR A 98 -13.12 5.47 -15.49
C THR A 98 -12.12 4.47 -14.92
N LEU A 99 -12.45 3.80 -13.81
CA LEU A 99 -11.57 2.84 -13.18
C LEU A 99 -11.66 1.47 -13.85
N PRO A 100 -10.54 0.78 -14.09
CA PRO A 100 -10.54 -0.56 -14.67
C PRO A 100 -10.94 -1.65 -13.67
N TYR A 101 -10.89 -1.36 -12.37
CA TYR A 101 -11.32 -2.26 -11.31
C TYR A 101 -12.71 -1.89 -10.81
N LYS A 102 -13.38 -2.85 -10.20
CA LYS A 102 -14.78 -2.71 -9.79
C LYS A 102 -14.91 -2.07 -8.40
N VAL A 103 -15.73 -1.05 -8.31
CA VAL A 103 -16.13 -0.43 -7.05
C VAL A 103 -17.63 -0.59 -6.88
N ILE A 104 -18.05 -1.06 -5.72
CA ILE A 104 -19.45 -1.32 -5.37
C ILE A 104 -19.86 -0.52 -4.14
N GLU A 105 -21.15 -0.42 -3.93
CA GLU A 105 -21.71 0.15 -2.71
C GLU A 105 -21.69 -0.89 -1.58
N GLY A 106 -20.94 -0.60 -0.54
CA GLY A 106 -20.88 -1.41 0.67
C GLY A 106 -21.86 -0.98 1.75
N LYS A 107 -21.64 -1.47 2.95
CA LYS A 107 -22.44 -1.09 4.13
C LYS A 107 -22.37 0.42 4.36
N ASN A 108 -23.51 1.01 4.75
CA ASN A 108 -23.64 2.45 5.01
C ASN A 108 -23.32 3.36 3.79
N GLY A 109 -23.40 2.85 2.58
CA GLY A 109 -23.12 3.60 1.36
C GLY A 109 -21.63 3.85 1.10
N ALA A 110 -20.73 3.15 1.77
CA ALA A 110 -19.29 3.26 1.53
C ALA A 110 -18.90 2.73 0.15
N ALA A 111 -17.90 3.35 -0.47
CA ALA A 111 -17.29 2.81 -1.67
C ALA A 111 -16.35 1.65 -1.29
N VAL A 112 -16.60 0.47 -1.86
CA VAL A 112 -15.85 -0.75 -1.58
C VAL A 112 -15.31 -1.33 -2.87
N ILE A 113 -14.05 -1.76 -2.87
CA ILE A 113 -13.38 -2.35 -4.02
C ILE A 113 -13.66 -3.85 -4.04
N GLU A 114 -14.11 -4.36 -5.18
CA GLU A 114 -14.39 -5.77 -5.38
C GLU A 114 -13.31 -6.39 -6.28
N CYS A 115 -12.71 -7.48 -5.82
CA CYS A 115 -11.71 -8.25 -6.55
C CYS A 115 -12.13 -9.71 -6.65
N GLU A 116 -11.74 -10.36 -7.73
CA GLU A 116 -11.88 -11.81 -7.86
C GLU A 116 -10.54 -12.48 -7.58
N ILE A 117 -10.46 -13.23 -6.48
CA ILE A 117 -9.26 -13.89 -6.01
C ILE A 117 -9.52 -15.38 -5.91
N GLU A 118 -8.78 -16.19 -6.67
CA GLU A 118 -8.91 -17.65 -6.72
C GLU A 118 -10.35 -18.12 -6.99
N GLY A 119 -11.04 -17.40 -7.88
CA GLY A 119 -12.45 -17.71 -8.23
C GLY A 119 -13.48 -17.31 -7.17
N LYS A 120 -13.05 -16.56 -6.14
CA LYS A 120 -13.92 -16.00 -5.09
C LYS A 120 -13.94 -14.50 -5.17
N THR A 121 -15.11 -13.93 -5.00
CA THR A 121 -15.28 -12.48 -4.90
C THR A 121 -14.93 -12.02 -3.49
N GLU A 122 -13.93 -11.15 -3.37
CA GLU A 122 -13.55 -10.49 -2.12
C GLU A 122 -13.72 -8.99 -2.22
N THR A 123 -14.06 -8.36 -1.11
CA THR A 123 -14.27 -6.92 -1.03
C THR A 123 -13.31 -6.28 -0.03
N PHE A 124 -12.79 -5.12 -0.41
CA PHE A 124 -11.82 -4.37 0.40
C PHE A 124 -12.27 -2.93 0.57
N MET A 125 -12.15 -2.42 1.79
CA MET A 125 -12.20 -0.98 2.00
C MET A 125 -10.94 -0.34 1.42
N SER A 126 -11.05 0.90 0.98
CA SER A 126 -9.90 1.63 0.41
C SER A 126 -8.74 1.74 1.39
N GLU A 127 -9.02 1.87 2.68
CA GLU A 127 -8.03 1.91 3.76
C GLU A 127 -7.25 0.59 3.88
N GLN A 128 -7.90 -0.55 3.65
CA GLN A 128 -7.25 -1.86 3.67
C GLN A 128 -6.28 -2.05 2.51
N ILE A 129 -6.58 -1.44 1.38
CA ILE A 129 -5.67 -1.44 0.22
C ILE A 129 -4.50 -0.48 0.45
N ALA A 130 -4.76 0.68 1.06
CA ALA A 130 -3.73 1.69 1.31
C ALA A 130 -2.78 1.32 2.45
N SER A 131 -3.19 0.50 3.40
CA SER A 131 -2.38 0.05 4.52
C SER A 131 -1.53 -1.17 4.17
#